data_99486883b93b0b1f1466ea28c79bfc06
#
_entry.id   99486883b93b0b1f1466ea28c79bfc06
#
_cell.length_a   1.000
_cell.length_b   1.000
_cell.length_c   1.000
_cell.angle_alpha   90.00
_cell.angle_beta   90.00
_cell.angle_gamma   90.00
#
_symmetry.space_group_name_H-M   'P 1'
#
loop_
_entity.id
_entity.type
_entity.pdbx_description
1 polymer ?
#
loop_
_entity_poly.entity_id
_entity_poly.type
_entity_poly.pdbx_seq_one_letter_code
_entity_poly.pdbx_strand_id
1 'polypeptide(L)'
;AQAIALSCISEGADGAQIHSHVKDFFAENGFETKASKDGWCGFFHSTGHGVGLDVHEAPSLGARKCILRAGNVVTVEPGLYYRGVGGCRIEDTVAVTKTGARMLSRYHYEWIIP
;
A
#
# COMPACT_ATOMS: atom_id res chain seq x y z
N ALA A 1 4.12 7.66 2.60
CA ALA A 1 3.93 6.19 2.62
C ALA A 1 3.77 5.63 1.20
N GLN A 2 2.84 6.12 0.39
CA GLN A 2 2.62 5.62 -0.97
C GLN A 2 3.87 5.78 -1.85
N ALA A 3 4.54 6.94 -1.82
CA ALA A 3 5.76 7.17 -2.58
C ALA A 3 6.89 6.18 -2.20
N ILE A 4 7.00 5.83 -0.92
CA ILE A 4 7.93 4.81 -0.45
C ILE A 4 7.60 3.45 -1.05
N ALA A 5 6.34 3.02 -0.97
CA ALA A 5 5.93 1.75 -1.56
C ALA A 5 6.22 1.71 -3.07
N LEU A 6 5.85 2.76 -3.81
CA LEU A 6 6.08 2.87 -5.26
C LEU A 6 7.56 2.78 -5.62
N SER A 7 8.44 3.41 -4.83
CA SER A 7 9.89 3.39 -5.09
C SER A 7 10.54 2.02 -4.88
N CYS A 8 9.90 1.14 -4.11
CA CYS A 8 10.38 -0.21 -3.81
C CYS A 8 9.85 -1.28 -4.80
N ILE A 9 8.89 -0.94 -5.66
CA ILE A 9 8.29 -1.89 -6.59
C ILE A 9 9.18 -2.08 -7.82
N SER A 10 9.63 -3.31 -8.03
CA SER A 10 10.30 -3.77 -9.25
C SER A 10 10.23 -5.29 -9.32
N GLU A 11 10.64 -5.88 -10.44
CA GLU A 11 10.80 -7.33 -10.53
C GLU A 11 11.79 -7.84 -9.47
N GLY A 12 11.41 -8.91 -8.77
CA GLY A 12 12.20 -9.52 -7.70
C GLY A 12 11.97 -8.89 -6.32
N ALA A 13 11.29 -7.76 -6.21
CA ALA A 13 10.97 -7.16 -4.93
C ALA A 13 10.02 -8.06 -4.11
N ASP A 14 10.20 -8.07 -2.79
CA ASP A 14 9.33 -8.80 -1.86
C ASP A 14 8.23 -7.89 -1.34
N GLY A 15 6.98 -8.25 -1.61
CA GLY A 15 5.80 -7.52 -1.13
C GLY A 15 5.76 -7.35 0.40
N ALA A 16 6.31 -8.31 1.16
CA ALA A 16 6.39 -8.19 2.61
C ALA A 16 7.37 -7.11 3.06
N GLN A 17 8.50 -6.95 2.37
CA GLN A 17 9.45 -5.88 2.66
C GLN A 17 8.87 -4.51 2.33
N ILE A 18 8.18 -4.38 1.18
CA ILE A 18 7.48 -3.15 0.81
C ILE A 18 6.46 -2.77 1.89
N HIS A 19 5.67 -3.74 2.34
CA HIS A 19 4.70 -3.53 3.42
C HIS A 19 5.36 -3.11 4.73
N SER A 20 6.49 -3.73 5.11
CA SER A 20 7.25 -3.34 6.30
C SER A 20 7.71 -1.90 6.23
N HIS A 21 8.32 -1.47 5.11
CA HIS A 21 8.77 -0.08 4.94
C HIS A 21 7.64 0.94 5.14
N VAL A 22 6.44 0.63 4.64
CA VAL A 22 5.26 1.50 4.85
C VAL A 22 4.84 1.56 6.32
N LYS A 23 4.84 0.41 7.01
CA LYS A 23 4.53 0.35 8.45
C LYS A 23 5.55 1.13 9.28
N ASP A 24 6.83 0.91 9.00
CA ASP A 24 7.93 1.57 9.71
C ASP A 24 7.86 3.08 9.52
N PHE A 25 7.61 3.55 8.29
CA PHE A 25 7.41 4.97 8.00
C PHE A 25 6.26 5.57 8.82
N PHE A 26 5.12 4.91 8.91
CA PHE A 26 4.01 5.39 9.72
C PHE A 26 4.37 5.44 11.22
N ALA A 27 5.01 4.40 11.73
CA ALA A 27 5.43 4.33 13.13
C ALA A 27 6.44 5.43 13.49
N GLU A 28 7.46 5.64 12.65
CA GLU A 28 8.50 6.66 12.82
C GLU A 28 7.94 8.09 12.78
N ASN A 29 6.81 8.29 12.10
CA ASN A 29 6.11 9.58 12.04
C ASN A 29 4.98 9.70 13.07
N GLY A 30 4.91 8.82 14.06
CA GLY A 30 3.97 8.91 15.19
C GLY A 30 2.57 8.37 14.89
N PHE A 31 2.38 7.70 13.76
CA PHE A 31 1.10 7.06 13.40
C PHE A 31 1.07 5.62 13.88
N GLU A 32 0.73 5.43 15.16
CA GLU A 32 0.66 4.10 15.76
C GLU A 32 -0.47 3.25 15.16
N THR A 33 -0.16 1.96 14.97
CA THR A 33 -1.17 0.93 14.67
C THR A 33 -1.39 0.08 15.90
N LYS A 34 -2.63 0.03 16.39
CA LYS A 34 -2.97 -0.71 17.60
C LYS A 34 -4.39 -1.26 17.59
N ALA A 35 -4.56 -2.38 18.29
CA ALA A 35 -5.88 -2.91 18.62
C ALA A 35 -6.44 -2.22 19.87
N SER A 36 -7.75 -2.02 19.90
CA SER A 36 -8.49 -1.55 21.05
C SER A 36 -9.76 -2.39 21.22
N LYS A 37 -10.50 -2.17 22.31
CA LYS A 37 -11.81 -2.80 22.52
C LYS A 37 -12.82 -2.53 21.40
N ASP A 38 -12.63 -1.43 20.67
CA ASP A 38 -13.51 -0.98 19.60
C ASP A 38 -13.00 -1.33 18.20
N GLY A 39 -11.92 -2.12 18.08
CA GLY A 39 -11.28 -2.56 16.83
C GLY A 39 -9.90 -1.99 16.63
N TRP A 40 -9.37 -2.10 15.43
CA TRP A 40 -8.05 -1.62 15.04
C TRP A 40 -8.07 -0.13 14.68
N CYS A 41 -6.96 0.55 14.92
CA CYS A 41 -6.68 1.89 14.41
C CYS A 41 -5.26 1.97 13.82
N GLY A 42 -4.98 3.01 13.01
CA GLY A 42 -3.72 3.18 12.29
C GLY A 42 -3.73 2.48 10.93
N PHE A 43 -2.59 1.90 10.53
CA PHE A 43 -2.43 1.15 9.29
C PHE A 43 -2.49 -0.36 9.58
N PHE A 44 -3.65 -0.97 9.44
CA PHE A 44 -3.92 -2.35 9.84
C PHE A 44 -4.28 -3.32 8.71
N HIS A 45 -4.12 -2.90 7.45
CA HIS A 45 -4.33 -3.76 6.27
C HIS A 45 -3.07 -3.84 5.40
N SER A 46 -3.08 -4.64 4.36
CA SER A 46 -1.97 -4.72 3.40
C SER A 46 -1.74 -3.41 2.66
N THR A 47 -0.52 -3.18 2.19
CA THR A 47 -0.18 -2.03 1.35
C THR A 47 -0.80 -2.13 -0.04
N GLY A 48 -1.12 -3.36 -0.48
CA GLY A 48 -1.75 -3.59 -1.77
C GLY A 48 -1.91 -5.08 -2.09
N HIS A 49 -2.51 -5.35 -3.24
CA HIS A 49 -2.84 -6.69 -3.73
C HIS A 49 -2.81 -6.73 -5.27
N GLY A 50 -2.82 -7.93 -5.83
CA GLY A 50 -2.95 -8.15 -7.27
C GLY A 50 -4.32 -7.73 -7.79
N VAL A 51 -4.35 -7.26 -9.03
CA VAL A 51 -5.56 -6.87 -9.74
C VAL A 51 -5.91 -7.95 -10.78
N GLY A 52 -7.09 -8.54 -10.66
CA GLY A 52 -7.58 -9.58 -11.55
C GLY A 52 -9.09 -9.79 -11.42
N LEU A 53 -9.54 -11.05 -11.41
CA LEU A 53 -10.96 -11.38 -11.33
C LEU A 53 -11.52 -11.30 -9.92
N ASP A 54 -10.69 -11.57 -8.91
CA ASP A 54 -11.06 -11.45 -7.52
C ASP A 54 -10.81 -10.02 -7.01
N VAL A 55 -11.55 -9.61 -5.97
CA VAL A 55 -11.34 -8.31 -5.32
C VAL A 55 -9.93 -8.19 -4.77
N HIS A 56 -9.39 -9.27 -4.18
CA HIS A 56 -8.03 -9.38 -3.71
C HIS A 56 -7.42 -10.68 -4.22
N GLU A 57 -6.33 -10.58 -4.95
CA GLU A 57 -5.60 -11.75 -5.44
C GLU A 57 -4.08 -11.54 -5.34
N ALA A 58 -3.31 -12.59 -5.62
CA ALA A 58 -1.86 -12.50 -5.69
C ALA A 58 -1.39 -11.67 -6.92
N PRO A 59 -0.23 -10.99 -6.79
CA PRO A 59 0.67 -10.95 -5.64
C PRO A 59 0.20 -9.99 -4.53
N SER A 60 0.62 -10.22 -3.27
CA SER A 60 0.26 -9.38 -2.14
C SER A 60 1.43 -8.46 -1.72
N LEU A 61 1.13 -7.21 -1.43
CA LEU A 61 2.00 -6.27 -0.71
C LEU A 61 1.58 -6.24 0.78
N GLY A 62 1.67 -7.38 1.45
CA GLY A 62 1.19 -7.60 2.81
C GLY A 62 2.22 -8.31 3.68
N ALA A 63 1.81 -8.83 4.83
CA ALA A 63 2.71 -9.40 5.83
C ALA A 63 3.44 -10.70 5.40
N ARG A 64 2.98 -11.37 4.35
CA ARG A 64 3.57 -12.63 3.87
C ARG A 64 4.48 -12.38 2.68
N LYS A 65 5.62 -13.08 2.66
CA LYS A 65 6.57 -13.05 1.53
C LYS A 65 5.86 -13.33 0.21
N CYS A 66 6.03 -12.43 -0.75
CA CYS A 66 5.47 -12.56 -2.08
C CYS A 66 6.36 -11.82 -3.09
N ILE A 67 7.06 -12.57 -3.95
CA ILE A 67 8.01 -11.99 -4.91
C ILE A 67 7.26 -11.47 -6.13
N LEU A 68 7.44 -10.19 -6.41
CA LEU A 68 6.85 -9.53 -7.58
C LEU A 68 7.57 -9.94 -8.86
N ARG A 69 6.83 -10.06 -9.95
CA ARG A 69 7.32 -10.36 -11.29
C ARG A 69 6.94 -9.25 -12.26
N ALA A 70 7.79 -8.97 -13.23
CA ALA A 70 7.43 -8.06 -14.32
C ALA A 70 6.14 -8.53 -15.01
N GLY A 71 5.23 -7.61 -15.25
CA GLY A 71 3.88 -7.88 -15.77
C GLY A 71 2.81 -8.04 -14.68
N ASN A 72 3.16 -8.23 -13.40
CA ASN A 72 2.16 -8.16 -12.36
C ASN A 72 1.50 -6.77 -12.34
N VAL A 73 0.22 -6.73 -12.03
CA VAL A 73 -0.52 -5.50 -11.76
C VAL A 73 -0.95 -5.54 -10.30
N VAL A 74 -0.63 -4.50 -9.55
CA VAL A 74 -0.92 -4.42 -8.11
C VAL A 74 -1.47 -3.05 -7.73
N THR A 75 -2.27 -3.01 -6.66
CA THR A 75 -2.64 -1.76 -6.00
C THR A 75 -1.54 -1.31 -5.04
N VAL A 76 -1.47 -0.01 -4.79
CA VAL A 76 -0.64 0.60 -3.74
C VAL A 76 -1.53 1.58 -3.00
N GLU A 77 -2.00 1.17 -1.81
CA GLU A 77 -3.14 1.78 -1.13
C GLU A 77 -2.93 1.97 0.38
N PRO A 78 -1.79 2.53 0.83
CA PRO A 78 -1.63 2.77 2.26
C PRO A 78 -2.71 3.71 2.79
N GLY A 79 -3.21 3.42 4.00
CA GLY A 79 -4.26 4.21 4.61
C GLY A 79 -4.13 4.25 6.13
N LEU A 80 -4.61 5.33 6.73
CA LEU A 80 -4.66 5.54 8.17
C LEU A 80 -6.11 5.76 8.60
N TYR A 81 -6.49 5.11 9.70
CA TYR A 81 -7.85 5.15 10.22
C TYR A 81 -7.83 5.32 11.73
N TYR A 82 -8.42 6.41 12.22
CA TYR A 82 -8.50 6.72 13.65
C TYR A 82 -9.93 7.06 14.03
N ARG A 83 -10.48 6.31 15.00
CA ARG A 83 -11.83 6.54 15.48
C ARG A 83 -11.99 7.95 16.05
N GLY A 84 -13.05 8.63 15.68
CA GLY A 84 -13.34 10.00 16.10
C GLY A 84 -12.59 11.08 15.31
N VAL A 85 -11.66 10.66 14.45
CA VAL A 85 -10.90 11.55 13.53
C VAL A 85 -11.35 11.31 12.09
N GLY A 86 -11.30 10.05 11.65
CA GLY A 86 -11.64 9.64 10.29
C GLY A 86 -10.62 8.67 9.72
N GLY A 87 -10.67 8.49 8.41
CA GLY A 87 -9.74 7.67 7.65
C GLY A 87 -9.35 8.35 6.33
N CYS A 88 -8.13 8.06 5.90
CA CYS A 88 -7.62 8.51 4.60
C CYS A 88 -6.87 7.36 3.95
N ARG A 89 -7.20 7.05 2.70
CA ARG A 89 -6.49 6.11 1.82
C ARG A 89 -6.20 6.79 0.51
N ILE A 90 -5.00 6.58 0.02
CA ILE A 90 -4.58 7.01 -1.31
C ILE A 90 -4.20 5.75 -2.05
N GLU A 91 -4.84 5.53 -3.19
CA GLU A 91 -4.70 4.29 -3.94
C GLU A 91 -4.35 4.56 -5.40
N ASP A 92 -3.35 3.86 -5.88
CA ASP A 92 -3.01 3.75 -7.29
C ASP A 92 -2.84 2.30 -7.71
N THR A 93 -3.07 2.06 -9.00
CA THR A 93 -2.79 0.79 -9.65
C THR A 93 -1.54 0.94 -10.51
N VAL A 94 -0.62 -0.01 -10.38
CA VAL A 94 0.65 0.00 -11.11
C VAL A 94 0.95 -1.35 -11.75
N ALA A 95 1.64 -1.31 -12.89
CA ALA A 95 2.27 -2.49 -13.47
C ALA A 95 3.73 -2.57 -12.99
N VAL A 96 4.12 -3.75 -12.49
CA VAL A 96 5.50 -4.06 -12.13
C VAL A 96 6.33 -4.19 -13.40
N THR A 97 7.45 -3.51 -13.47
CA THR A 97 8.43 -3.63 -14.57
C THR A 97 9.74 -4.19 -14.05
N LYS A 98 10.70 -4.46 -14.93
CA LYS A 98 12.03 -4.94 -14.53
C LYS A 98 12.75 -3.97 -13.61
N THR A 99 12.49 -2.67 -13.73
CA THR A 99 13.26 -1.62 -13.06
C THR A 99 12.43 -0.68 -12.19
N GLY A 100 11.13 -0.94 -12.02
CA GLY A 100 10.28 -0.06 -11.22
C GLY A 100 8.79 -0.33 -11.42
N ALA A 101 7.96 0.63 -11.01
CA ALA A 101 6.52 0.64 -11.18
C ALA A 101 6.10 1.57 -12.32
N ARG A 102 5.20 1.12 -13.17
CA ARG A 102 4.54 1.96 -14.18
C ARG A 102 3.10 2.25 -13.73
N MET A 103 2.78 3.52 -13.52
CA MET A 103 1.44 3.95 -13.13
C MET A 103 0.40 3.61 -14.20
N LEU A 104 -0.69 3.01 -13.79
CA LEU A 104 -1.86 2.69 -14.64
C LEU A 104 -3.05 3.60 -14.31
N SER A 105 -3.24 3.98 -13.05
CA SER A 105 -4.17 5.02 -12.65
C SER A 105 -3.59 6.41 -12.92
N ARG A 106 -4.48 7.36 -13.20
CA ARG A 106 -4.11 8.77 -13.40
C ARG A 106 -5.18 9.62 -12.73
N TYR A 107 -4.85 10.13 -11.56
CA TYR A 107 -5.67 11.09 -10.84
C TYR A 107 -4.78 12.21 -10.32
N HIS A 108 -5.29 13.42 -10.20
CA HIS A 108 -4.55 14.53 -9.62
C HIS A 108 -4.63 14.44 -8.08
N TYR A 109 -3.50 14.77 -7.43
CA TYR A 109 -3.38 14.74 -5.97
C TYR A 109 -3.60 16.15 -5.39
N GLU A 110 -4.80 16.67 -5.54
CA GLU A 110 -5.19 17.92 -4.87
C GLU A 110 -5.97 17.57 -3.60
N TRP A 111 -5.35 17.83 -2.46
CA TRP A 111 -5.90 17.50 -1.15
C TRP A 111 -6.74 18.61 -0.53
N ILE A 112 -6.71 19.79 -1.11
CA ILE A 112 -7.49 20.95 -0.70
C ILE A 112 -8.51 21.24 -1.80
N ILE A 113 -9.77 21.00 -1.49
CA ILE A 113 -10.89 21.37 -2.34
C ILE A 113 -11.33 22.75 -1.89
N PRO A 114 -11.22 23.79 -2.75
CA PRO A 114 -11.60 25.16 -2.40
C PRO A 114 -13.09 25.31 -2.15
#